data_738098f3030ac54d6259db11d0717044
#
_entry.id   738098f3030ac54d6259db11d0717044
#
_cell.length_a   1.000
_cell.length_b   1.000
_cell.length_c   1.000
_cell.angle_alpha   90.00
_cell.angle_beta   90.00
_cell.angle_gamma   90.00
#
_symmetry.space_group_name_H-M   'P 1'
#
loop_
_entity.id
_entity.type
_entity.pdbx_description
1 polymer ?
#
loop_
_entity_poly.entity_id
_entity_poly.type
_entity_poly.pdbx_seq_one_letter_code
_entity_poly.pdbx_strand_id
1 'polypeptide(L)'
;MPDAAAATRYTVRAGDQLDVFVWGEERMQRQVLVQPDGTFAFPLAGTIRADGRNITDIADEIRGRIALNYTSAPPDVTVTVRETDGTRFYVLGKVRTPGSFTSGSAPNILQALSMAGGTAEFADTGNAVILRQTRGGQIVERIKLSNLLKGARSLNPGALGTPLPTLQSGDVLLVP
;
A
#
# COMPACT_ATOMS: atom_id res chain seq x y z
N MET A 1 4.79 18.33 -22.41
CA MET A 1 3.77 17.48 -21.79
C MET A 1 4.34 16.98 -20.48
N PRO A 2 3.87 17.42 -19.32
CA PRO A 2 4.25 16.75 -18.08
C PRO A 2 3.64 15.36 -18.08
N ASP A 3 4.49 14.40 -17.88
CA ASP A 3 4.19 12.98 -17.80
C ASP A 3 3.18 12.73 -16.65
N ALA A 4 1.91 12.53 -17.02
CA ALA A 4 0.84 12.22 -16.08
C ALA A 4 0.92 10.78 -15.54
N ALA A 5 2.07 10.15 -15.65
CA ALA A 5 2.32 8.76 -15.27
C ALA A 5 3.20 8.61 -14.03
N ALA A 6 3.20 9.59 -13.13
CA ALA A 6 3.54 9.32 -11.74
C ALA A 6 2.31 8.73 -11.00
N ALA A 7 1.51 7.92 -11.69
CA ALA A 7 0.60 7.00 -11.04
C ALA A 7 1.44 6.22 -10.03
N THR A 8 1.10 6.34 -8.79
CA THR A 8 1.72 5.75 -7.62
C THR A 8 2.11 4.31 -7.93
N ARG A 9 3.36 4.09 -8.37
CA ARG A 9 3.84 2.74 -8.68
C ARG A 9 3.71 1.93 -7.40
N TYR A 10 3.01 0.83 -7.48
CA TYR A 10 2.85 -0.05 -6.34
C TYR A 10 4.23 -0.44 -5.80
N THR A 11 4.41 -0.28 -4.50
CA THR A 11 5.60 -0.74 -3.79
C THR A 11 5.25 -2.02 -3.03
N VAL A 12 6.08 -3.03 -3.23
CA VAL A 12 5.93 -4.34 -2.60
C VAL A 12 6.07 -4.21 -1.08
N ARG A 13 5.30 -5.00 -0.37
CA ARG A 13 5.30 -5.06 1.10
C ARG A 13 5.49 -6.50 1.58
N ALA A 14 5.91 -6.63 2.83
CA ALA A 14 5.89 -7.93 3.50
C ALA A 14 4.46 -8.50 3.49
N GLY A 15 4.32 -9.78 3.18
CA GLY A 15 3.03 -10.47 3.03
C GLY A 15 2.52 -10.55 1.59
N ASP A 16 3.07 -9.76 0.67
CA ASP A 16 2.67 -9.83 -0.73
C ASP A 16 3.13 -11.13 -1.39
N GLN A 17 2.27 -11.67 -2.25
CA GLN A 17 2.61 -12.78 -3.13
C GLN A 17 3.00 -12.27 -4.51
N LEU A 18 4.17 -12.67 -4.96
CA LEU A 18 4.71 -12.30 -6.26
C LEU A 18 4.81 -13.54 -7.14
N ASP A 19 4.41 -13.39 -8.39
CA ASP A 19 4.73 -14.37 -9.44
C ASP A 19 5.99 -13.89 -10.17
N VAL A 20 7.02 -14.71 -10.13
CA VAL A 20 8.27 -14.48 -10.87
C VAL A 20 8.33 -15.43 -12.05
N PHE A 21 8.41 -14.85 -13.22
CA PHE A 21 8.47 -15.55 -14.49
C PHE A 21 9.81 -15.29 -15.17
N VAL A 22 10.55 -16.36 -15.47
CA VAL A 22 11.81 -16.32 -16.20
C VAL A 22 11.60 -16.96 -17.56
N TRP A 23 11.75 -16.17 -18.63
CA TRP A 23 11.51 -16.62 -19.99
C TRP A 23 12.46 -17.78 -20.40
N GLY A 24 11.87 -18.88 -20.90
CA GLY A 24 12.62 -20.04 -21.32
C GLY A 24 13.07 -20.99 -20.20
N GLU A 25 12.80 -20.65 -18.94
CA GLU A 25 13.24 -21.43 -17.77
C GLU A 25 12.05 -21.83 -16.89
N GLU A 26 11.31 -22.85 -17.30
CA GLU A 26 10.12 -23.30 -16.55
C GLU A 26 10.41 -23.66 -15.09
N ARG A 27 11.61 -24.17 -14.80
CA ARG A 27 12.02 -24.53 -13.43
C ARG A 27 12.23 -23.31 -12.51
N MET A 28 12.38 -22.14 -13.07
CA MET A 28 12.54 -20.88 -12.34
C MET A 28 11.25 -20.06 -12.26
N GLN A 29 10.14 -20.55 -12.80
CA GLN A 29 8.84 -19.91 -12.63
C GLN A 29 8.28 -20.28 -11.26
N ARG A 30 8.11 -19.28 -10.40
CA ARG A 30 7.67 -19.52 -9.02
C ARG A 30 6.81 -18.40 -8.47
N GLN A 31 5.92 -18.81 -7.60
CA GLN A 31 5.27 -17.93 -6.66
C GLN A 31 6.16 -17.78 -5.43
N VAL A 32 6.40 -16.56 -5.04
CA VAL A 32 7.18 -16.24 -3.84
C VAL A 32 6.35 -15.37 -2.90
N LEU A 33 6.46 -15.65 -1.62
CA LEU A 33 5.86 -14.84 -0.56
C LEU A 33 6.95 -13.94 0.02
N VAL A 34 6.67 -12.65 0.07
CA VAL A 34 7.55 -11.69 0.76
C VAL A 34 7.43 -11.92 2.27
N GLN A 35 8.52 -12.34 2.88
CA GLN A 35 8.56 -12.67 4.31
C GLN A 35 8.39 -11.42 5.18
N PRO A 36 8.09 -11.57 6.48
CA PRO A 36 7.93 -10.44 7.41
C PRO A 36 9.15 -9.52 7.51
N ASP A 37 10.35 -10.03 7.20
CA ASP A 37 11.59 -9.24 7.13
C ASP A 37 11.71 -8.43 5.82
N GLY A 38 10.75 -8.54 4.92
CA GLY A 38 10.71 -7.84 3.63
C GLY A 38 11.50 -8.51 2.53
N THR A 39 11.94 -9.75 2.70
CA THR A 39 12.76 -10.49 1.74
C THR A 39 12.05 -11.73 1.19
N PHE A 40 12.54 -12.24 0.09
CA PHE A 40 12.21 -13.58 -0.42
C PHE A 40 13.45 -14.22 -1.05
N ALA A 41 13.45 -15.55 -1.14
CA ALA A 41 14.51 -16.30 -1.79
C ALA A 41 14.10 -16.72 -3.20
N PHE A 42 15.02 -16.60 -4.15
CA PHE A 42 14.81 -16.99 -5.54
C PHE A 42 16.00 -17.85 -6.07
N PRO A 43 15.74 -18.90 -6.87
CA PRO A 43 16.82 -19.74 -7.39
C PRO A 43 17.86 -18.92 -8.16
N LEU A 44 19.11 -19.23 -7.96
CA LEU A 44 20.29 -18.58 -8.57
C LEU A 44 20.47 -17.08 -8.23
N ALA A 45 19.45 -16.45 -7.70
CA ALA A 45 19.53 -15.03 -7.28
C ALA A 45 19.73 -14.87 -5.77
N GLY A 46 19.45 -15.92 -4.98
CA GLY A 46 19.56 -15.88 -3.52
C GLY A 46 18.45 -15.05 -2.86
N THR A 47 18.79 -14.44 -1.75
CA THR A 47 17.86 -13.60 -1.00
C THR A 47 17.74 -12.21 -1.61
N ILE A 48 16.52 -11.77 -1.88
CA ILE A 48 16.20 -10.48 -2.48
C ILE A 48 15.34 -9.68 -1.53
N ARG A 49 15.70 -8.42 -1.33
CA ARG A 49 14.87 -7.48 -0.59
C ARG A 49 13.80 -6.91 -1.50
N ALA A 50 12.54 -7.07 -1.12
CA ALA A 50 11.40 -6.62 -1.92
C ALA A 50 10.63 -5.46 -1.27
N ASP A 51 10.57 -5.43 0.06
CA ASP A 51 9.81 -4.42 0.80
C ASP A 51 10.26 -2.99 0.46
N GLY A 52 9.29 -2.15 0.13
CA GLY A 52 9.51 -0.76 -0.25
C GLY A 52 10.01 -0.54 -1.68
N ARG A 53 10.09 -1.59 -2.50
CA ARG A 53 10.59 -1.53 -3.88
C ARG A 53 9.47 -1.79 -4.90
N ASN A 54 9.65 -1.29 -6.09
CA ASN A 54 8.72 -1.60 -7.19
C ASN A 54 9.11 -2.94 -7.86
N ILE A 55 8.15 -3.54 -8.54
CA ILE A 55 8.34 -4.85 -9.19
C ILE A 55 9.38 -4.81 -10.31
N THR A 56 9.55 -3.68 -10.97
CA THR A 56 10.52 -3.53 -12.06
C THR A 56 11.96 -3.61 -11.54
N ASP A 57 12.26 -2.91 -10.45
CA ASP A 57 13.60 -2.95 -9.82
C ASP A 57 13.93 -4.33 -9.29
N ILE A 58 12.91 -5.04 -8.75
CA ILE A 58 13.07 -6.42 -8.28
C ILE A 58 13.38 -7.35 -9.46
N ALA A 59 12.66 -7.22 -10.58
CA ALA A 59 12.90 -8.00 -11.78
C ALA A 59 14.31 -7.78 -12.35
N ASP A 60 14.74 -6.52 -12.40
CA ASP A 60 16.09 -6.16 -12.88
C ASP A 60 17.19 -6.73 -11.99
N GLU A 61 16.99 -6.73 -10.67
CA GLU A 61 17.94 -7.34 -9.73
C GLU A 61 18.00 -8.86 -9.90
N ILE A 62 16.85 -9.53 -10.03
CA ILE A 62 16.82 -10.97 -10.29
C ILE A 62 17.58 -11.28 -11.58
N ARG A 63 17.27 -10.56 -12.66
CA ARG A 63 17.94 -10.72 -13.95
C ARG A 63 19.46 -10.55 -13.84
N GLY A 64 19.92 -9.51 -13.16
CA GLY A 64 21.34 -9.25 -12.95
C GLY A 64 22.04 -10.35 -12.16
N ARG A 65 21.42 -10.91 -11.14
CA ARG A 65 22.00 -11.98 -10.33
C ARG A 65 22.03 -13.31 -11.05
N ILE A 66 20.96 -13.69 -11.76
CA ILE A 66 20.94 -14.93 -12.53
C ILE A 66 21.89 -14.88 -13.74
N ALA A 67 22.15 -13.67 -14.27
CA ALA A 67 23.06 -13.47 -15.41
C ALA A 67 24.45 -14.05 -15.17
N LEU A 68 24.91 -14.11 -13.91
CA LEU A 68 26.19 -14.68 -13.54
C LEU A 68 26.32 -16.19 -13.86
N ASN A 69 25.19 -16.86 -14.07
CA ASN A 69 25.12 -18.29 -14.40
C ASN A 69 24.92 -18.55 -15.90
N TYR A 70 24.89 -17.50 -16.72
CA TYR A 70 24.73 -17.59 -18.16
C TYR A 70 25.97 -17.11 -18.89
N THR A 71 26.39 -17.86 -19.92
CA THR A 71 27.50 -17.47 -20.78
C THR A 71 27.06 -16.59 -21.94
N SER A 72 25.77 -16.54 -22.21
CA SER A 72 25.09 -15.66 -23.18
C SER A 72 24.19 -14.66 -22.47
N ALA A 73 23.43 -13.88 -23.22
CA ALA A 73 22.47 -12.93 -22.63
C ALA A 73 21.53 -13.64 -21.64
N PRO A 74 21.33 -13.08 -20.45
CA PRO A 74 20.41 -13.68 -19.48
C PRO A 74 18.96 -13.61 -19.98
N PRO A 75 18.09 -14.56 -19.56
CA PRO A 75 16.68 -14.52 -19.90
C PRO A 75 15.99 -13.30 -19.30
N ASP A 76 14.91 -12.88 -19.93
CA ASP A 76 14.06 -11.83 -19.38
C ASP A 76 13.32 -12.32 -18.15
N VAL A 77 13.17 -11.45 -17.16
CA VAL A 77 12.49 -11.71 -15.91
C VAL A 77 11.31 -10.75 -15.78
N THR A 78 10.13 -11.32 -15.53
CA THR A 78 8.92 -10.57 -15.25
C THR A 78 8.45 -10.87 -13.82
N VAL A 79 8.18 -9.83 -13.04
CA VAL A 79 7.61 -9.94 -11.69
C VAL A 79 6.24 -9.28 -11.69
N THR A 80 5.24 -10.00 -11.21
CA THR A 80 3.88 -9.48 -11.05
C THR A 80 3.40 -9.69 -9.61
N VAL A 81 2.60 -8.77 -9.12
CA VAL A 81 1.95 -8.93 -7.81
C VAL A 81 0.69 -9.74 -8.03
N ARG A 82 0.59 -10.88 -7.36
CA ARG A 82 -0.58 -11.76 -7.45
C ARG A 82 -1.63 -11.41 -6.41
N GLU A 83 -1.20 -11.36 -5.17
CA GLU A 83 -2.05 -11.00 -4.04
C GLU A 83 -1.28 -10.03 -3.15
N THR A 84 -1.99 -9.05 -2.63
CA THR A 84 -1.48 -8.17 -1.60
C THR A 84 -2.24 -8.46 -0.32
N ASP A 85 -1.57 -8.42 0.82
CA ASP A 85 -2.26 -8.40 2.13
C ASP A 85 -3.18 -7.18 2.24
N GLY A 86 -3.06 -6.27 1.28
CA GLY A 86 -3.80 -5.04 1.25
C GLY A 86 -3.33 -4.06 2.33
N THR A 87 -4.03 -2.95 2.40
CA THR A 87 -3.83 -1.97 3.47
C THR A 87 -4.77 -2.32 4.62
N ARG A 88 -4.23 -2.84 5.71
CA ARG A 88 -5.00 -3.08 6.94
C ARG A 88 -4.91 -1.86 7.84
N PHE A 89 -6.05 -1.31 8.19
CA PHE A 89 -6.17 -0.16 9.07
C PHE A 89 -7.28 -0.39 10.09
N TYR A 90 -7.33 0.48 11.08
CA TYR A 90 -8.29 0.38 12.17
C TYR A 90 -9.11 1.66 12.24
N VAL A 91 -10.39 1.53 12.49
CA VAL A 91 -11.29 2.67 12.74
C VAL A 91 -11.91 2.49 14.11
N LEU A 92 -11.69 3.44 14.98
CA LEU A 92 -12.15 3.40 16.37
C LEU A 92 -12.92 4.68 16.72
N GLY A 93 -13.65 4.60 17.83
CA GLY A 93 -14.41 5.71 18.38
C GLY A 93 -15.85 5.75 17.88
N LYS A 94 -16.37 6.94 17.66
CA LYS A 94 -17.78 7.16 17.31
C LYS A 94 -18.03 7.00 15.80
N VAL A 95 -17.90 5.78 15.35
CA VAL A 95 -18.31 5.33 14.01
C VAL A 95 -19.34 4.21 14.16
N ARG A 96 -20.13 3.96 13.12
CA ARG A 96 -21.19 2.94 13.19
C ARG A 96 -20.65 1.55 13.41
N THR A 97 -19.58 1.20 12.72
CA THR A 97 -18.93 -0.12 12.81
C THR A 97 -17.44 0.05 13.04
N PRO A 98 -17.00 0.25 14.31
CA PRO A 98 -15.58 0.28 14.61
C PRO A 98 -14.96 -1.10 14.44
N GLY A 99 -13.69 -1.16 14.10
CA GLY A 99 -12.96 -2.40 13.93
C GLY A 99 -11.76 -2.29 13.00
N SER A 100 -11.26 -3.44 12.57
CA SER A 100 -10.19 -3.54 11.59
C SER A 100 -10.77 -3.75 10.19
N PHE A 101 -10.19 -3.07 9.22
CA PHE A 101 -10.58 -3.14 7.83
C PHE A 101 -9.37 -3.42 6.95
N THR A 102 -9.61 -4.06 5.82
CA THR A 102 -8.57 -4.32 4.82
C THR A 102 -9.08 -3.84 3.47
N SER A 103 -8.25 -3.09 2.77
CA SER A 103 -8.53 -2.59 1.42
C SER A 103 -7.40 -2.99 0.49
N GLY A 104 -7.71 -3.38 -0.74
CA GLY A 104 -6.71 -3.75 -1.74
C GLY A 104 -5.77 -2.60 -2.15
N SER A 105 -6.16 -1.37 -1.88
CA SER A 105 -5.33 -0.18 -2.08
C SER A 105 -5.38 0.71 -0.84
N ALA A 106 -4.45 1.64 -0.71
CA ALA A 106 -4.46 2.61 0.39
C ALA A 106 -5.73 3.49 0.30
N PRO A 107 -6.70 3.35 1.21
CA PRO A 107 -7.92 4.13 1.15
C PRO A 107 -7.66 5.55 1.66
N ASN A 108 -8.39 6.52 1.12
CA ASN A 108 -8.46 7.82 1.76
C ASN A 108 -9.41 7.79 2.97
N ILE A 109 -9.40 8.86 3.76
CA ILE A 109 -10.20 8.95 4.98
C ILE A 109 -11.69 8.76 4.73
N LEU A 110 -12.23 9.31 3.64
CA LEU A 110 -13.65 9.17 3.32
C LEU A 110 -14.01 7.73 2.94
N GLN A 111 -13.12 7.05 2.23
CA GLN A 111 -13.29 5.63 1.92
C GLN A 111 -13.23 4.78 3.20
N ALA A 112 -12.31 5.07 4.09
CA ALA A 112 -12.19 4.38 5.37
C ALA A 112 -13.43 4.57 6.24
N LEU A 113 -13.95 5.79 6.33
CA LEU A 113 -15.21 6.07 7.03
C LEU A 113 -16.40 5.36 6.40
N SER A 114 -16.44 5.31 5.07
CA SER A 114 -17.49 4.59 4.35
C SER A 114 -17.48 3.10 4.69
N MET A 115 -16.29 2.49 4.79
CA MET A 115 -16.15 1.09 5.22
C MET A 115 -16.63 0.87 6.65
N ALA A 116 -16.44 1.85 7.53
CA ALA A 116 -16.94 1.82 8.91
C ALA A 116 -18.43 2.23 9.05
N GLY A 117 -19.13 2.43 7.94
CA GLY A 117 -20.55 2.81 7.93
C GLY A 117 -20.82 4.29 8.23
N GLY A 118 -19.81 5.13 8.25
CA GLY A 118 -19.90 6.55 8.57
C GLY A 118 -19.75 6.84 10.06
N THR A 119 -19.87 8.11 10.42
CA THR A 119 -19.80 8.56 11.82
C THR A 119 -21.09 8.21 12.58
N ALA A 120 -20.95 7.90 13.86
CA ALA A 120 -22.09 7.70 14.77
C ALA A 120 -22.65 9.05 15.26
N GLU A 121 -23.76 8.98 15.98
CA GLU A 121 -24.32 10.15 16.64
C GLU A 121 -23.33 10.74 17.67
N PHE A 122 -23.33 12.06 17.75
CA PHE A 122 -22.47 12.81 18.66
C PHE A 122 -20.97 12.62 18.44
N ALA A 123 -20.57 12.19 17.24
CA ALA A 123 -19.15 12.12 16.89
C ALA A 123 -18.55 13.53 16.78
N ASP A 124 -17.37 13.72 17.37
CA ASP A 124 -16.60 14.95 17.20
C ASP A 124 -15.79 14.90 15.91
N THR A 125 -16.45 15.28 14.82
CA THR A 125 -15.86 15.29 13.48
C THR A 125 -14.81 16.40 13.28
N GLY A 126 -14.70 17.32 14.22
CA GLY A 126 -13.70 18.39 14.20
C GLY A 126 -12.33 17.97 14.74
N ASN A 127 -12.28 16.91 15.50
CA ASN A 127 -11.09 16.45 16.22
C ASN A 127 -10.70 14.98 15.93
N ALA A 128 -11.04 14.48 14.76
CA ALA A 128 -10.57 13.16 14.33
C ALA A 128 -9.04 13.16 14.15
N VAL A 129 -8.41 12.02 14.43
CA VAL A 129 -6.96 11.85 14.31
C VAL A 129 -6.62 10.57 13.60
N ILE A 130 -5.52 10.60 12.85
CA ILE A 130 -4.83 9.39 12.38
C ILE A 130 -3.63 9.17 13.29
N LEU A 131 -3.55 7.99 13.89
CA LEU A 131 -2.39 7.51 14.63
C LEU A 131 -1.58 6.61 13.71
N ARG A 132 -0.35 7.01 13.42
CA ARG A 132 0.56 6.27 12.55
C ARG A 132 1.83 5.88 13.28
N GLN A 133 2.16 4.60 13.24
CA GLN A 133 3.44 4.11 13.75
C GLN A 133 4.50 4.24 12.67
N THR A 134 5.58 4.93 12.98
CA THR A 134 6.76 5.06 12.11
C THR A 134 7.99 4.51 12.79
N ARG A 135 9.08 4.35 12.05
CA ARG A 135 10.38 3.95 12.62
C ARG A 135 10.91 4.95 13.65
N GLY A 136 10.52 6.22 13.54
CA GLY A 136 10.91 7.29 14.46
C GLY A 136 9.95 7.50 15.64
N GLY A 137 8.90 6.67 15.77
CA GLY A 137 7.89 6.77 16.79
C GLY A 137 6.48 6.93 16.24
N GLN A 138 5.56 7.31 17.10
CA GLN A 138 4.16 7.48 16.75
C GLN A 138 3.89 8.92 16.29
N ILE A 139 3.20 9.07 15.17
CA ILE A 139 2.74 10.35 14.63
C ILE A 139 1.23 10.44 14.83
N VAL A 140 0.77 11.63 15.24
CA VAL A 140 -0.64 11.97 15.37
C VAL A 140 -0.97 13.07 14.36
N GLU A 141 -1.81 12.76 13.40
CA GLU A 141 -2.27 13.72 12.39
C GLU A 141 -3.74 14.07 12.66
N ARG A 142 -4.02 15.34 12.93
CA ARG A 142 -5.39 15.81 13.16
C ARG A 142 -6.09 16.10 11.84
N ILE A 143 -7.36 15.72 11.77
CA ILE A 143 -8.20 15.86 10.59
C ILE A 143 -9.54 16.45 10.96
N LYS A 144 -9.90 17.51 10.27
CA LYS A 144 -11.23 18.12 10.39
C LYS A 144 -12.21 17.46 9.44
N LEU A 145 -12.79 16.35 9.85
CA LEU A 145 -13.80 15.63 9.07
C LEU A 145 -15.05 16.49 8.84
N SER A 146 -15.36 17.39 9.76
CA SER A 146 -16.51 18.31 9.64
C SER A 146 -16.49 19.09 8.33
N ASN A 147 -15.33 19.51 7.85
CA ASN A 147 -15.20 20.24 6.59
C ASN A 147 -15.44 19.34 5.37
N LEU A 148 -15.15 18.06 5.49
CA LEU A 148 -15.33 17.06 4.44
C LEU A 148 -16.78 16.52 4.40
N LEU A 149 -17.45 16.46 5.56
CA LEU A 149 -18.78 15.87 5.71
C LEU A 149 -19.92 16.87 5.55
N LYS A 150 -19.64 18.20 5.52
CA LYS A 150 -20.66 19.26 5.38
C LYS A 150 -21.34 19.31 4.01
N GLY A 151 -21.12 18.30 3.18
CA GLY A 151 -21.86 18.04 1.95
C GLY A 151 -21.26 18.66 0.69
N ALA A 152 -21.78 18.21 -0.44
CA ALA A 152 -21.30 18.55 -1.78
C ALA A 152 -21.34 20.06 -2.12
N ARG A 153 -22.01 20.86 -1.34
CA ARG A 153 -22.04 22.33 -1.53
C ARG A 153 -20.71 23.00 -1.20
N SER A 154 -19.85 22.35 -0.39
CA SER A 154 -18.52 22.86 -0.03
C SER A 154 -17.41 22.26 -0.90
N LEU A 155 -17.71 21.25 -1.71
CA LEU A 155 -16.77 20.57 -2.56
C LEU A 155 -16.87 21.11 -3.99
N ASN A 156 -16.52 22.38 -4.18
CA ASN A 156 -16.32 22.90 -5.52
C ASN A 156 -15.13 22.20 -6.18
N PRO A 157 -15.19 21.93 -7.49
CA PRO A 157 -14.01 21.48 -8.23
C PRO A 157 -12.87 22.48 -7.98
N GLY A 158 -11.81 22.04 -7.31
CA GLY A 158 -10.69 22.87 -6.88
C GLY A 158 -10.68 23.27 -5.39
N ALA A 159 -11.75 23.02 -4.64
CA ALA A 159 -11.76 23.25 -3.18
C ALA A 159 -10.89 22.24 -2.41
N LEU A 160 -10.58 21.08 -3.01
CA LEU A 160 -9.59 20.15 -2.53
C LEU A 160 -8.23 20.49 -3.14
N GLY A 161 -7.70 21.65 -2.79
CA GLY A 161 -6.34 22.05 -3.18
C GLY A 161 -5.24 21.15 -2.59
N THR A 162 -5.58 20.31 -1.61
CA THR A 162 -4.74 19.28 -1.03
C THR A 162 -5.42 17.92 -1.20
N PRO A 163 -4.70 16.88 -1.64
CA PRO A 163 -5.25 15.54 -1.69
C PRO A 163 -5.68 15.10 -0.28
N LEU A 164 -6.77 14.35 -0.20
CA LEU A 164 -7.23 13.76 1.06
C LEU A 164 -6.14 12.85 1.62
N PRO A 165 -5.87 12.90 2.93
CA PRO A 165 -4.95 11.98 3.57
C PRO A 165 -5.36 10.54 3.29
N THR A 166 -4.37 9.69 2.98
CA THR A 166 -4.56 8.26 2.77
C THR A 166 -4.07 7.49 3.98
N LEU A 167 -4.76 6.40 4.30
CA LEU A 167 -4.37 5.49 5.37
C LEU A 167 -3.33 4.49 4.85
N GLN A 168 -2.36 4.22 5.70
CA GLN A 168 -1.34 3.18 5.47
C GLN A 168 -1.62 1.96 6.35
N SER A 169 -0.96 0.84 6.04
CA SER A 169 -1.06 -0.35 6.89
C SER A 169 -0.62 -0.05 8.32
N GLY A 170 -1.46 -0.41 9.28
CA GLY A 170 -1.25 -0.16 10.70
C GLY A 170 -1.79 1.18 11.22
N ASP A 171 -2.29 2.05 10.35
CA ASP A 171 -2.90 3.31 10.78
C ASP A 171 -4.19 3.07 11.58
N VAL A 172 -4.43 3.92 12.54
CA VAL A 172 -5.67 3.96 13.33
C VAL A 172 -6.35 5.31 13.08
N LEU A 173 -7.54 5.26 12.53
CA LEU A 173 -8.43 6.42 12.43
C LEU A 173 -9.30 6.47 13.70
N LEU A 174 -9.11 7.46 14.53
CA LEU A 174 -9.89 7.66 15.75
C LEU A 174 -10.84 8.85 15.57
N VAL A 175 -12.13 8.59 15.74
CA VAL A 175 -13.18 9.61 15.73
C VAL A 175 -13.74 9.72 17.15
N PRO A 176 -13.44 10.80 17.87
CA PRO A 176 -13.92 10.99 19.25
C PRO A 176 -15.43 11.10 19.39
#